data_de93bd266ded6bbd5b5ab3252bcb8d68
#
_entry.id   de93bd266ded6bbd5b5ab3252bcb8d68
#
_cell.length_a   1.000
_cell.length_b   1.000
_cell.length_c   1.000
_cell.angle_alpha   90.00
_cell.angle_beta   90.00
_cell.angle_gamma   90.00
#
_symmetry.space_group_name_H-M   'P 1'
#
loop_
_entity.id
_entity.type
_entity.pdbx_description
1 polymer ?
#
loop_
_entity_poly.entity_id
_entity_poly.type
_entity_poly.pdbx_seq_one_letter_code
_entity_poly.pdbx_strand_id
1 'polypeptide(L)'
;MPSFENMKQDEATPYAEKLYESFGVKSLIVLKGNEWINVFTIIQLTRRKVEDLNKEYHFIEERLGKIDNNNFKIILQAKPIQEFQSIITELKSGYLKIGDLKTKLLAKNPQEIGNQGLGHYGNLVSSGEYAEYNYYSATVNMDQNPYNFLYEAKISPTSFGIRDFDELACSWLGMSSLQDYTNICITYPIYATINQIQYQGGNEIKITLKVDEHFFENTKIWLNRSPPGDRVPIIERYSYELAACEKTPQDGFYYITLFHEFSAINIMDKLSVALLNSELGQLTKKEMTIYDFPLQDSGPFTKAFNLFDAGKKMEEHLFNPKNSKDLEEAFTWLLEMINITAIRLGKDEAIREEEKMVIGAADILAIYSESNADRIIVIDCTASVPDGNKIDKIKNTADYISRKISYPIKPVIVTSQNTSLTKDEGKKHGVKIIDRADIEKMIGFYKKGHDHPASQVLLSI
;
A
#
# COMPACT_ATOMS: atom_id res chain seq x y z
N MET A 1 -23.05 -22.68 7.99
CA MET A 1 -21.72 -23.30 7.86
C MET A 1 -20.74 -22.47 8.65
N PRO A 2 -19.75 -23.07 9.34
CA PRO A 2 -18.77 -22.26 10.07
C PRO A 2 -17.93 -21.46 9.08
N SER A 3 -17.72 -20.19 9.37
CA SER A 3 -16.76 -19.35 8.66
C SER A 3 -15.33 -19.79 9.00
N PHE A 4 -14.33 -19.48 8.18
CA PHE A 4 -12.92 -19.72 8.51
C PHE A 4 -12.55 -19.16 9.89
N GLU A 5 -13.18 -18.06 10.33
CA GLU A 5 -13.02 -17.47 11.65
C GLU A 5 -13.52 -18.38 12.79
N ASN A 6 -14.49 -19.25 12.52
CA ASN A 6 -15.12 -20.12 13.50
C ASN A 6 -14.88 -21.62 13.24
N MET A 7 -14.09 -21.95 12.22
CA MET A 7 -13.85 -23.34 11.83
C MET A 7 -12.98 -24.04 12.88
N LYS A 8 -13.50 -25.07 13.49
CA LYS A 8 -12.65 -25.96 14.30
C LYS A 8 -11.62 -26.58 13.37
N GLN A 9 -10.40 -26.74 13.82
CA GLN A 9 -9.28 -27.18 13.01
C GLN A 9 -9.50 -28.53 12.30
N ASP A 10 -10.28 -29.43 12.91
CA ASP A 10 -10.63 -30.71 12.30
C ASP A 10 -11.53 -30.54 11.06
N GLU A 11 -12.18 -29.38 10.92
CA GLU A 11 -13.00 -29.01 9.77
C GLU A 11 -12.18 -28.26 8.68
N ALA A 12 -11.03 -27.66 9.03
CA ALA A 12 -10.19 -26.92 8.11
C ALA A 12 -9.41 -27.82 7.14
N THR A 13 -9.06 -29.05 7.54
CA THR A 13 -8.26 -29.98 6.73
C THR A 13 -8.94 -30.39 5.42
N PRO A 14 -10.23 -30.80 5.42
CA PRO A 14 -10.91 -31.14 4.18
C PRO A 14 -11.00 -29.99 3.18
N TYR A 15 -11.05 -28.75 3.68
CA TYR A 15 -11.02 -27.55 2.83
C TYR A 15 -9.61 -27.29 2.31
N ALA A 16 -8.57 -27.48 3.13
CA ALA A 16 -7.20 -27.32 2.70
C ALA A 16 -6.87 -28.25 1.54
N GLU A 17 -7.25 -29.51 1.61
CA GLU A 17 -7.05 -30.49 0.53
C GLU A 17 -7.79 -30.15 -0.76
N LYS A 18 -8.93 -29.44 -0.67
CA LYS A 18 -9.71 -29.00 -1.83
C LYS A 18 -9.14 -27.74 -2.51
N LEU A 19 -8.51 -26.84 -1.73
CA LEU A 19 -8.11 -25.51 -2.18
C LEU A 19 -6.63 -25.39 -2.52
N TYR A 20 -5.78 -26.25 -1.96
CA TYR A 20 -4.33 -26.16 -2.10
C TYR A 20 -3.75 -27.45 -2.65
N GLU A 21 -2.61 -27.37 -3.31
CA GLU A 21 -1.90 -28.52 -3.88
C GLU A 21 -0.77 -29.01 -2.96
N SER A 22 -0.16 -28.08 -2.24
CA SER A 22 0.98 -28.36 -1.38
C SER A 22 1.07 -27.37 -0.22
N PHE A 23 2.03 -27.58 0.65
CA PHE A 23 2.40 -26.63 1.69
C PHE A 23 3.90 -26.62 1.91
N GLY A 24 4.40 -25.45 2.29
CA GLY A 24 5.78 -25.23 2.68
C GLY A 24 5.91 -25.22 4.20
N VAL A 25 6.94 -25.87 4.72
CA VAL A 25 7.34 -25.82 6.12
C VAL A 25 8.68 -25.13 6.20
N LYS A 26 8.75 -24.02 6.91
CA LYS A 26 9.98 -23.26 7.15
C LYS A 26 10.18 -23.19 8.65
N SER A 27 11.22 -23.83 9.16
CA SER A 27 11.41 -24.03 10.59
C SER A 27 12.76 -23.55 11.06
N LEU A 28 12.75 -22.95 12.22
CA LEU A 28 13.91 -22.52 12.99
C LEU A 28 14.01 -23.41 14.22
N ILE A 29 15.07 -24.21 14.32
CA ILE A 29 15.26 -25.19 15.36
C ILE A 29 16.60 -25.04 16.07
N VAL A 30 16.63 -25.36 17.35
CA VAL A 30 17.82 -25.26 18.23
C VAL A 30 18.03 -26.58 18.96
N LEU A 31 19.25 -27.04 19.06
CA LEU A 31 19.62 -28.19 19.90
C LEU A 31 19.80 -27.73 21.36
N LYS A 32 18.98 -28.25 22.27
CA LYS A 32 19.08 -27.99 23.72
C LYS A 32 19.29 -29.36 24.44
N GLY A 33 20.49 -29.57 24.94
CA GLY A 33 20.89 -30.89 25.42
C GLY A 33 20.99 -31.86 24.26
N ASN A 34 20.21 -32.95 24.30
CA ASN A 34 20.16 -33.95 23.23
C ASN A 34 18.85 -33.92 22.41
N GLU A 35 18.06 -32.86 22.54
CA GLU A 35 16.76 -32.76 21.91
C GLU A 35 16.69 -31.51 21.00
N TRP A 36 16.20 -31.70 19.77
CA TRP A 36 15.91 -30.58 18.89
C TRP A 36 14.61 -29.90 19.30
N ILE A 37 14.68 -28.61 19.56
CA ILE A 37 13.56 -27.76 19.95
C ILE A 37 13.13 -26.93 18.76
N ASN A 38 11.87 -26.95 18.43
CA ASN A 38 11.26 -26.06 17.46
C ASN A 38 11.00 -24.70 18.11
N VAL A 39 11.72 -23.68 17.66
CA VAL A 39 11.57 -22.33 18.18
C VAL A 39 10.48 -21.60 17.45
N PHE A 40 10.47 -21.68 16.13
CA PHE A 40 9.45 -21.08 15.29
C PHE A 40 9.28 -21.87 13.99
N THR A 41 8.05 -22.05 13.57
CA THR A 41 7.73 -22.65 12.26
C THR A 41 6.58 -21.92 11.60
N ILE A 42 6.73 -21.61 10.32
CA ILE A 42 5.62 -21.24 9.46
C ILE A 42 5.28 -22.43 8.54
N ILE A 43 3.99 -22.76 8.50
CA ILE A 43 3.41 -23.74 7.57
C ILE A 43 2.52 -22.94 6.61
N GLN A 44 2.95 -22.83 5.38
CA GLN A 44 2.26 -22.01 4.38
C GLN A 44 1.63 -22.92 3.33
N LEU A 45 0.29 -22.97 3.31
CA LEU A 45 -0.45 -23.65 2.26
C LEU A 45 -0.34 -22.88 0.95
N THR A 46 -0.34 -23.59 -0.20
CA THR A 46 -0.21 -22.96 -1.50
C THR A 46 -0.80 -23.84 -2.61
N ARG A 47 -1.17 -23.22 -3.72
CA ARG A 47 -1.61 -23.90 -4.95
C ARG A 47 -0.45 -24.26 -5.88
N ARG A 48 0.77 -23.92 -5.51
CA ARG A 48 1.98 -24.33 -6.25
C ARG A 48 2.28 -25.78 -6.00
N LYS A 49 2.88 -26.44 -6.98
CA LYS A 49 3.34 -27.83 -6.86
C LYS A 49 4.54 -27.93 -5.92
N VAL A 50 4.73 -29.10 -5.34
CA VAL A 50 5.87 -29.39 -4.45
C VAL A 50 7.21 -29.11 -5.14
N GLU A 51 7.32 -29.42 -6.43
CA GLU A 51 8.54 -29.21 -7.22
C GLU A 51 8.89 -27.72 -7.34
N ASP A 52 7.88 -26.84 -7.47
CA ASP A 52 8.10 -25.40 -7.59
C ASP A 52 8.49 -24.77 -6.26
N LEU A 53 7.92 -25.25 -5.15
CA LEU A 53 8.36 -24.85 -3.83
C LEU A 53 9.79 -25.32 -3.53
N ASN A 54 10.14 -26.53 -3.92
CA ASN A 54 11.50 -27.05 -3.74
C ASN A 54 12.51 -26.24 -4.55
N LYS A 55 12.18 -25.79 -5.77
CA LYS A 55 13.04 -24.87 -6.56
C LYS A 55 13.24 -23.54 -5.84
N GLU A 56 12.16 -22.98 -5.26
CA GLU A 56 12.25 -21.75 -4.48
C GLU A 56 13.16 -21.92 -3.25
N TYR A 57 12.98 -23.00 -2.51
CA TYR A 57 13.78 -23.27 -1.32
C TYR A 57 15.25 -23.51 -1.64
N HIS A 58 15.52 -24.23 -2.72
CA HIS A 58 16.88 -24.38 -3.23
C HIS A 58 17.50 -23.04 -3.63
N PHE A 59 16.75 -22.19 -4.33
CA PHE A 59 17.18 -20.83 -4.68
C PHE A 59 17.50 -19.96 -3.42
N ILE A 60 16.66 -20.05 -2.37
CA ILE A 60 16.91 -19.37 -1.10
C ILE A 60 18.22 -19.87 -0.48
N GLU A 61 18.41 -21.20 -0.40
CA GLU A 61 19.62 -21.80 0.15
C GLU A 61 20.89 -21.50 -0.68
N GLU A 62 20.78 -21.46 -2.01
CA GLU A 62 21.89 -21.08 -2.89
C GLU A 62 22.30 -19.62 -2.72
N ARG A 63 21.32 -18.72 -2.58
CA ARG A 63 21.54 -17.29 -2.50
C ARG A 63 22.00 -16.81 -1.13
N LEU A 64 21.41 -17.35 -0.07
CA LEU A 64 21.60 -16.90 1.30
C LEU A 64 22.53 -17.81 2.11
N GLY A 65 22.85 -18.99 1.58
CA GLY A 65 23.57 -20.04 2.31
C GLY A 65 22.63 -20.90 3.16
N LYS A 66 23.01 -22.15 3.34
CA LYS A 66 22.32 -23.08 4.23
C LYS A 66 22.76 -22.85 5.67
N ILE A 67 21.82 -22.58 6.57
CA ILE A 67 22.09 -22.51 8.00
C ILE A 67 21.86 -23.90 8.62
N ASP A 68 22.93 -24.65 8.73
CA ASP A 68 22.92 -26.01 9.27
C ASP A 68 24.20 -26.25 10.09
N ASN A 69 24.14 -25.96 11.37
CA ASN A 69 25.24 -26.24 12.30
C ASN A 69 24.77 -27.21 13.41
N ASN A 70 25.73 -27.59 14.28
CA ASN A 70 25.47 -28.58 15.33
C ASN A 70 24.38 -28.15 16.34
N ASN A 71 24.15 -26.87 16.53
CA ASN A 71 23.25 -26.36 17.56
C ASN A 71 22.06 -25.56 17.02
N PHE A 72 22.06 -25.19 15.73
CA PHE A 72 21.05 -24.33 15.15
C PHE A 72 20.87 -24.62 13.66
N LYS A 73 19.62 -24.79 13.23
CA LYS A 73 19.30 -25.05 11.83
C LYS A 73 18.07 -24.27 11.39
N ILE A 74 18.08 -23.90 10.12
CA ILE A 74 16.88 -23.50 9.39
C ILE A 74 16.58 -24.60 8.38
N ILE A 75 15.36 -25.11 8.39
CA ILE A 75 14.92 -26.17 7.49
C ILE A 75 13.77 -25.65 6.66
N LEU A 76 13.92 -25.75 5.35
CA LEU A 76 12.91 -25.45 4.35
C LEU A 76 12.47 -26.77 3.70
N GLN A 77 11.19 -27.09 3.74
CA GLN A 77 10.66 -28.35 3.20
C GLN A 77 9.30 -28.11 2.53
N ALA A 78 9.14 -28.60 1.31
CA ALA A 78 7.84 -28.65 0.64
C ALA A 78 7.21 -30.04 0.80
N LYS A 79 5.90 -30.07 1.01
CA LYS A 79 5.13 -31.31 1.16
C LYS A 79 3.83 -31.26 0.36
N PRO A 80 3.34 -32.38 -0.15
CA PRO A 80 2.03 -32.46 -0.79
C PRO A 80 0.92 -32.27 0.24
N ILE A 81 -0.19 -31.66 -0.19
CA ILE A 81 -1.30 -31.32 0.70
C ILE A 81 -1.88 -32.51 1.45
N GLN A 82 -1.80 -33.74 0.88
CA GLN A 82 -2.27 -34.98 1.50
C GLN A 82 -1.55 -35.29 2.83
N GLU A 83 -0.33 -34.76 3.03
CA GLU A 83 0.40 -34.92 4.31
C GLU A 83 -0.03 -33.90 5.37
N PHE A 84 -0.87 -32.92 5.04
CA PHE A 84 -1.22 -31.82 5.95
C PHE A 84 -1.90 -32.32 7.23
N GLN A 85 -2.84 -33.26 7.13
CA GLN A 85 -3.49 -33.85 8.31
C GLN A 85 -2.50 -34.57 9.24
N SER A 86 -1.48 -35.20 8.70
CA SER A 86 -0.41 -35.82 9.49
C SER A 86 0.37 -34.79 10.29
N ILE A 87 0.72 -33.66 9.65
CA ILE A 87 1.40 -32.54 10.31
C ILE A 87 0.55 -31.98 11.46
N ILE A 88 -0.75 -31.75 11.25
CA ILE A 88 -1.65 -31.29 12.30
C ILE A 88 -1.69 -32.27 13.49
N THR A 89 -1.69 -33.58 13.23
CA THR A 89 -1.66 -34.61 14.26
C THR A 89 -0.34 -34.61 15.04
N GLU A 90 0.77 -34.43 14.36
CA GLU A 90 2.09 -34.27 14.97
C GLU A 90 2.12 -33.01 15.88
N LEU A 91 1.66 -31.85 15.40
CA LEU A 91 1.59 -30.64 16.19
C LEU A 91 0.80 -30.85 17.48
N LYS A 92 -0.37 -31.48 17.40
CA LYS A 92 -1.21 -31.78 18.58
C LYS A 92 -0.51 -32.71 19.57
N SER A 93 0.44 -33.53 19.11
CA SER A 93 1.25 -34.41 19.99
C SER A 93 2.41 -33.68 20.68
N GLY A 94 2.62 -32.40 20.39
CA GLY A 94 3.74 -31.58 20.91
C GLY A 94 5.06 -31.77 20.17
N TYR A 95 5.04 -32.37 19.01
CA TYR A 95 6.20 -32.60 18.17
C TYR A 95 5.91 -32.24 16.72
N LEU A 96 6.96 -31.98 15.98
CA LEU A 96 6.90 -31.78 14.53
C LEU A 96 8.07 -32.52 13.88
N LYS A 97 7.80 -33.39 12.90
CA LYS A 97 8.81 -34.02 12.09
C LYS A 97 9.13 -33.21 10.86
N ILE A 98 10.39 -32.77 10.74
CA ILE A 98 10.89 -31.95 9.62
C ILE A 98 12.10 -32.67 9.03
N GLY A 99 11.96 -33.20 7.81
CA GLY A 99 12.96 -34.13 7.27
C GLY A 99 13.08 -35.38 8.14
N ASP A 100 14.31 -35.70 8.53
CA ASP A 100 14.58 -36.83 9.43
C ASP A 100 14.61 -36.44 10.92
N LEU A 101 14.42 -35.15 11.22
CA LEU A 101 14.47 -34.67 12.59
C LEU A 101 13.08 -34.60 13.22
N LYS A 102 12.97 -35.20 14.42
CA LYS A 102 11.82 -34.99 15.30
C LYS A 102 12.12 -33.82 16.23
N THR A 103 11.34 -32.75 16.14
CA THR A 103 11.54 -31.56 16.95
C THR A 103 10.41 -31.42 17.96
N LYS A 104 10.75 -31.05 19.19
CA LYS A 104 9.78 -30.78 20.26
C LYS A 104 9.28 -29.35 20.17
N LEU A 105 7.99 -29.15 20.33
CA LEU A 105 7.39 -27.82 20.38
C LEU A 105 7.62 -27.17 21.74
N LEU A 106 7.75 -25.83 21.74
CA LEU A 106 7.74 -25.01 22.95
C LEU A 106 6.33 -24.62 23.40
N ALA A 107 5.33 -25.17 22.75
CA ALA A 107 3.94 -24.84 23.01
C ALA A 107 3.52 -25.28 24.41
N LYS A 108 2.78 -24.42 25.11
CA LYS A 108 2.17 -24.68 26.41
C LYS A 108 1.07 -25.74 26.29
N ASN A 109 0.22 -25.56 25.30
CA ASN A 109 -0.88 -26.45 25.01
C ASN A 109 -0.96 -26.72 23.50
N PRO A 110 -0.19 -27.68 22.97
CA PRO A 110 -0.14 -27.95 21.54
C PRO A 110 -1.48 -28.44 20.96
N GLN A 111 -2.43 -28.81 21.79
CA GLN A 111 -3.77 -29.22 21.35
C GLN A 111 -4.66 -28.01 21.03
N GLU A 112 -4.35 -26.83 21.57
CA GLU A 112 -5.07 -25.60 21.29
C GLU A 112 -4.39 -24.85 20.14
N ILE A 113 -4.86 -25.10 18.94
CA ILE A 113 -4.49 -24.28 17.78
C ILE A 113 -5.53 -23.20 17.65
N GLY A 114 -5.15 -21.99 18.04
CA GLY A 114 -6.00 -20.80 18.01
C GLY A 114 -6.10 -20.22 16.61
N ASN A 115 -7.27 -19.73 16.21
CA ASN A 115 -7.44 -18.95 14.99
C ASN A 115 -7.11 -17.47 15.27
N GLN A 116 -6.24 -16.88 14.46
CA GLN A 116 -5.94 -15.45 14.50
C GLN A 116 -6.60 -14.73 13.34
N GLY A 117 -7.63 -14.47 13.05
CA GLY A 117 -8.27 -13.63 12.04
C GLY A 117 -7.54 -13.43 10.70
N LEU A 118 -8.08 -12.54 9.92
CA LEU A 118 -7.59 -12.18 8.59
C LEU A 118 -6.36 -11.28 8.68
N GLY A 119 -5.27 -11.65 8.06
CA GLY A 119 -4.05 -10.86 7.95
C GLY A 119 -3.64 -10.58 6.51
N HIS A 120 -2.70 -9.65 6.34
CA HIS A 120 -2.01 -9.39 5.08
C HIS A 120 -0.60 -9.94 5.14
N TYR A 121 -0.20 -10.63 4.11
CA TYR A 121 1.15 -11.17 3.99
C TYR A 121 1.77 -10.76 2.66
N GLY A 122 2.94 -10.12 2.72
CA GLY A 122 3.76 -9.85 1.55
C GLY A 122 4.85 -10.91 1.43
N ASN A 123 4.85 -11.68 0.36
CA ASN A 123 5.90 -12.67 0.11
C ASN A 123 6.81 -12.19 -1.03
N LEU A 124 8.12 -12.25 -0.83
CA LEU A 124 9.07 -12.16 -1.93
C LEU A 124 8.98 -13.45 -2.73
N VAL A 125 8.40 -13.38 -3.91
CA VAL A 125 8.41 -14.51 -4.85
C VAL A 125 9.79 -14.60 -5.48
N SER A 126 10.21 -15.78 -5.86
CA SER A 126 11.52 -16.05 -6.48
C SER A 126 11.80 -15.23 -7.76
N SER A 127 10.76 -14.66 -8.37
CA SER A 127 10.85 -13.72 -9.51
C SER A 127 11.18 -12.28 -9.12
N GLY A 128 11.27 -11.94 -7.84
CA GLY A 128 11.43 -10.56 -7.36
C GLY A 128 10.13 -9.75 -7.33
N GLU A 129 8.99 -10.36 -7.67
CA GLU A 129 7.68 -9.74 -7.57
C GLU A 129 7.11 -9.91 -6.15
N TYR A 130 6.55 -8.85 -5.61
CA TYR A 130 5.81 -8.85 -4.36
C TYR A 130 4.39 -9.34 -4.64
N ALA A 131 4.02 -10.51 -4.13
CA ALA A 131 2.63 -10.97 -4.16
C ALA A 131 1.99 -10.68 -2.78
N GLU A 132 1.14 -9.67 -2.72
CA GLU A 132 0.29 -9.42 -1.57
C GLU A 132 -0.98 -10.28 -1.66
N TYR A 133 -1.29 -10.99 -0.59
CA TYR A 133 -2.55 -11.72 -0.47
C TYR A 133 -3.06 -11.70 0.97
N ASN A 134 -4.37 -11.81 1.10
CA ASN A 134 -4.99 -12.03 2.39
C ASN A 134 -4.77 -13.50 2.82
N TYR A 135 -4.64 -13.73 4.10
CA TYR A 135 -4.55 -15.07 4.65
C TYR A 135 -5.30 -15.18 5.97
N TYR A 136 -5.83 -16.36 6.24
CA TYR A 136 -6.17 -16.73 7.60
C TYR A 136 -4.96 -17.39 8.24
N SER A 137 -4.74 -17.13 9.53
CA SER A 137 -3.71 -17.78 10.31
C SER A 137 -4.29 -18.58 11.45
N ALA A 138 -3.68 -19.73 11.70
CA ALA A 138 -3.86 -20.49 12.92
C ALA A 138 -2.51 -20.62 13.62
N THR A 139 -2.48 -20.46 14.94
CA THR A 139 -1.23 -20.44 15.69
C THR A 139 -1.24 -21.43 16.84
N VAL A 140 -0.07 -21.99 17.13
CA VAL A 140 0.23 -22.68 18.38
C VAL A 140 1.10 -21.77 19.21
N ASN A 141 0.59 -21.36 20.37
CA ASN A 141 1.26 -20.39 21.21
C ASN A 141 2.23 -21.06 22.20
N MET A 142 3.23 -20.30 22.63
CA MET A 142 4.21 -20.68 23.63
C MET A 142 4.29 -19.63 24.75
N ASP A 143 4.86 -20.00 25.90
CA ASP A 143 4.96 -19.12 27.08
C ASP A 143 6.14 -18.14 27.00
N GLN A 144 7.09 -18.38 26.11
CA GLN A 144 8.31 -17.61 25.99
C GLN A 144 8.38 -16.93 24.61
N ASN A 145 8.90 -15.69 24.57
CA ASN A 145 9.18 -15.02 23.31
C ASN A 145 10.28 -15.77 22.55
N PRO A 146 10.14 -16.05 21.23
CA PRO A 146 11.15 -16.74 20.42
C PRO A 146 12.55 -16.12 20.52
N TYR A 147 12.63 -14.79 20.52
CA TYR A 147 13.90 -14.06 20.65
C TYR A 147 14.61 -14.38 21.96
N ASN A 148 13.87 -14.37 23.09
CA ASN A 148 14.43 -14.69 24.38
C ASN A 148 14.98 -16.12 24.43
N PHE A 149 14.27 -17.08 23.84
CA PHE A 149 14.73 -18.45 23.75
C PHE A 149 16.03 -18.57 22.94
N LEU A 150 16.14 -17.86 21.82
CA LEU A 150 17.34 -17.84 20.98
C LEU A 150 18.54 -17.22 21.71
N TYR A 151 18.33 -16.12 22.45
CA TYR A 151 19.37 -15.49 23.25
C TYR A 151 19.84 -16.42 24.40
N GLU A 152 18.92 -17.07 25.11
CA GLU A 152 19.24 -18.04 26.15
C GLU A 152 20.02 -19.24 25.60
N ALA A 153 19.70 -19.68 24.40
CA ALA A 153 20.43 -20.72 23.68
C ALA A 153 21.76 -20.24 23.10
N LYS A 154 22.14 -18.95 23.33
CA LYS A 154 23.38 -18.32 22.84
C LYS A 154 23.52 -18.37 21.32
N ILE A 155 22.40 -18.31 20.62
CA ILE A 155 22.40 -18.18 19.15
C ILE A 155 22.64 -16.70 18.80
N SER A 156 23.67 -16.45 18.00
CA SER A 156 23.99 -15.09 17.52
C SER A 156 23.78 -15.03 16.01
N PRO A 157 22.87 -14.18 15.51
CA PRO A 157 22.66 -14.01 14.06
C PRO A 157 23.94 -13.61 13.32
N THR A 158 24.79 -12.80 13.96
CA THR A 158 26.06 -12.33 13.36
C THR A 158 27.04 -13.44 13.07
N SER A 159 26.97 -14.59 13.78
CA SER A 159 27.79 -15.78 13.49
C SER A 159 27.44 -16.44 12.14
N PHE A 160 26.31 -16.09 11.54
CA PHE A 160 25.85 -16.53 10.23
C PHE A 160 25.90 -15.43 9.17
N GLY A 161 26.51 -14.28 9.49
CA GLY A 161 26.55 -13.12 8.60
C GLY A 161 25.21 -12.35 8.52
N ILE A 162 24.32 -12.54 9.49
CA ILE A 162 22.99 -11.94 9.57
C ILE A 162 23.03 -10.86 10.66
N ARG A 163 22.42 -9.69 10.42
CA ARG A 163 22.44 -8.57 11.34
C ARG A 163 21.68 -8.88 12.65
N ASP A 164 20.48 -9.39 12.52
CA ASP A 164 19.56 -9.68 13.63
C ASP A 164 18.57 -10.80 13.26
N PHE A 165 17.72 -11.20 14.22
CA PHE A 165 16.72 -12.23 14.00
C PHE A 165 15.58 -11.81 13.09
N ASP A 166 15.32 -10.51 12.92
CA ASP A 166 14.29 -10.02 11.99
C ASP A 166 14.78 -10.14 10.55
N GLU A 167 16.06 -9.85 10.28
CA GLU A 167 16.66 -10.12 8.98
C GLU A 167 16.65 -11.62 8.65
N LEU A 168 16.91 -12.49 9.65
CA LEU A 168 16.78 -13.93 9.50
C LEU A 168 15.34 -14.34 9.17
N ALA A 169 14.36 -13.83 9.92
CA ALA A 169 12.95 -14.11 9.69
C ALA A 169 12.51 -13.65 8.30
N CYS A 170 12.93 -12.46 7.88
CA CYS A 170 12.63 -11.91 6.57
C CYS A 170 13.24 -12.75 5.44
N SER A 171 14.52 -13.08 5.54
CA SER A 171 15.27 -13.70 4.45
C SER A 171 14.95 -15.18 4.24
N TRP A 172 14.81 -15.96 5.32
CA TRP A 172 14.58 -17.41 5.22
C TRP A 172 13.12 -17.82 5.42
N LEU A 173 12.42 -17.16 6.34
CA LEU A 173 11.03 -17.52 6.64
C LEU A 173 10.02 -16.71 5.81
N GLY A 174 10.45 -15.57 5.26
CA GLY A 174 9.56 -14.67 4.50
C GLY A 174 8.62 -13.88 5.39
N MET A 175 9.03 -13.55 6.62
CA MET A 175 8.25 -12.79 7.60
C MET A 175 9.01 -11.54 8.02
N SER A 176 8.30 -10.44 8.34
CA SER A 176 8.93 -9.20 8.81
C SER A 176 9.64 -9.36 10.15
N SER A 177 9.16 -10.27 10.99
CA SER A 177 9.71 -10.58 12.32
C SER A 177 9.20 -11.94 12.80
N LEU A 178 9.84 -12.52 13.80
CA LEU A 178 9.27 -13.66 14.52
C LEU A 178 8.10 -13.17 15.38
N GLN A 179 6.95 -13.85 15.27
CA GLN A 179 5.76 -13.46 16.04
C GLN A 179 5.94 -13.74 17.52
N ASP A 180 5.65 -12.76 18.36
CA ASP A 180 5.70 -12.88 19.81
C ASP A 180 4.78 -14.02 20.30
N TYR A 181 5.31 -14.84 21.22
CA TYR A 181 4.60 -15.95 21.85
C TYR A 181 4.02 -16.97 20.86
N THR A 182 4.50 -17.02 19.62
CA THR A 182 4.06 -17.98 18.61
C THR A 182 5.17 -19.00 18.34
N ASN A 183 4.83 -20.28 18.47
CA ASN A 183 5.72 -21.39 18.13
C ASN A 183 5.47 -21.88 16.69
N ILE A 184 4.20 -22.02 16.31
CA ILE A 184 3.79 -22.46 14.97
C ILE A 184 2.80 -21.41 14.41
N CYS A 185 3.00 -21.01 13.17
CA CYS A 185 2.06 -20.21 12.40
C CYS A 185 1.65 -20.99 11.15
N ILE A 186 0.38 -21.31 11.01
CA ILE A 186 -0.18 -21.93 9.81
C ILE A 186 -0.90 -20.86 9.03
N THR A 187 -0.55 -20.67 7.76
CA THR A 187 -1.18 -19.65 6.90
C THR A 187 -1.97 -20.32 5.78
N TYR A 188 -3.21 -19.85 5.61
CA TYR A 188 -4.16 -20.26 4.58
C TYR A 188 -4.37 -19.06 3.63
N PRO A 189 -3.60 -18.93 2.54
CA PRO A 189 -3.73 -17.81 1.62
C PRO A 189 -5.10 -17.76 0.97
N ILE A 190 -5.67 -16.55 0.88
CA ILE A 190 -6.94 -16.29 0.21
C ILE A 190 -6.65 -15.46 -1.03
N TYR A 191 -6.76 -16.09 -2.18
CA TYR A 191 -6.50 -15.45 -3.47
C TYR A 191 -7.72 -14.68 -3.97
N ALA A 192 -8.20 -13.75 -3.15
CA ALA A 192 -9.30 -12.86 -3.49
C ALA A 192 -8.99 -11.45 -2.96
N THR A 193 -8.94 -10.46 -3.83
CA THR A 193 -8.59 -9.08 -3.47
C THR A 193 -9.57 -8.08 -4.05
N ILE A 194 -9.82 -7.00 -3.30
CA ILE A 194 -10.49 -5.79 -3.78
C ILE A 194 -9.37 -4.85 -4.22
N ASN A 195 -9.06 -4.86 -5.52
CA ASN A 195 -7.94 -4.09 -6.06
C ASN A 195 -8.18 -2.60 -5.89
N GLN A 196 -9.34 -2.13 -6.36
CA GLN A 196 -9.64 -0.72 -6.36
C GLN A 196 -11.13 -0.47 -6.15
N ILE A 197 -11.43 0.62 -5.46
CA ILE A 197 -12.73 1.23 -5.39
C ILE A 197 -12.55 2.67 -5.84
N GLN A 198 -13.30 3.10 -6.86
CA GLN A 198 -13.19 4.44 -7.44
C GLN A 198 -14.55 5.13 -7.42
N TYR A 199 -14.59 6.37 -6.98
CA TYR A 199 -15.73 7.24 -7.13
C TYR A 199 -15.76 7.79 -8.56
N GLN A 200 -16.90 7.63 -9.26
CA GLN A 200 -17.04 8.06 -10.65
C GLN A 200 -17.72 9.42 -10.78
N GLY A 201 -18.22 9.95 -9.68
CA GLY A 201 -19.01 11.19 -9.61
C GLY A 201 -20.51 10.90 -9.42
N GLY A 202 -21.27 11.90 -8.98
CA GLY A 202 -22.70 11.72 -8.66
C GLY A 202 -22.90 10.74 -7.51
N ASN A 203 -23.54 9.61 -7.80
CA ASN A 203 -23.81 8.54 -6.83
C ASN A 203 -23.14 7.20 -7.24
N GLU A 204 -22.24 7.24 -8.22
CA GLU A 204 -21.67 6.03 -8.83
C GLU A 204 -20.28 5.70 -8.29
N ILE A 205 -20.03 4.42 -8.04
CA ILE A 205 -18.73 3.85 -7.74
C ILE A 205 -18.37 2.73 -8.72
N LYS A 206 -17.08 2.59 -9.00
CA LYS A 206 -16.50 1.46 -9.74
C LYS A 206 -15.66 0.62 -8.79
N ILE A 207 -15.86 -0.69 -8.79
CA ILE A 207 -15.10 -1.64 -7.97
C ILE A 207 -14.40 -2.61 -8.91
N THR A 208 -13.09 -2.80 -8.72
CA THR A 208 -12.32 -3.82 -9.44
C THR A 208 -11.82 -4.87 -8.46
N LEU A 209 -12.00 -6.13 -8.83
CA LEU A 209 -11.68 -7.29 -8.03
C LEU A 209 -10.76 -8.22 -8.82
N LYS A 210 -9.89 -8.93 -8.11
CA LYS A 210 -9.15 -10.08 -8.61
C LYS A 210 -9.47 -11.26 -7.69
N VAL A 211 -10.07 -12.30 -8.24
CA VAL A 211 -10.50 -13.48 -7.48
C VAL A 211 -10.04 -14.74 -8.21
N ASP A 212 -9.36 -15.59 -7.48
CA ASP A 212 -8.98 -16.91 -7.98
C ASP A 212 -10.21 -17.76 -8.32
N GLU A 213 -10.15 -18.54 -9.39
CA GLU A 213 -11.27 -19.33 -9.88
C GLU A 213 -11.89 -20.27 -8.81
N HIS A 214 -11.09 -20.79 -7.87
CA HIS A 214 -11.56 -21.69 -6.81
C HIS A 214 -12.32 -20.98 -5.69
N PHE A 215 -12.11 -19.66 -5.53
CA PHE A 215 -12.84 -18.84 -4.59
C PHE A 215 -14.02 -18.11 -5.22
N PHE A 216 -14.20 -18.25 -6.53
CA PHE A 216 -15.17 -17.47 -7.29
C PHE A 216 -16.61 -17.96 -7.09
N GLU A 217 -16.82 -19.27 -7.16
CA GLU A 217 -18.15 -19.84 -6.96
C GLU A 217 -18.65 -19.64 -5.53
N ASN A 218 -19.96 -19.49 -5.39
CA ASN A 218 -20.64 -19.25 -4.10
C ASN A 218 -20.16 -17.97 -3.36
N THR A 219 -19.50 -17.05 -4.06
CA THR A 219 -19.03 -15.78 -3.50
C THR A 219 -19.91 -14.62 -3.93
N LYS A 220 -20.24 -13.77 -2.97
CA LYS A 220 -21.02 -12.54 -3.15
C LYS A 220 -20.16 -11.32 -2.83
N ILE A 221 -20.40 -10.25 -3.56
CA ILE A 221 -19.92 -8.91 -3.19
C ILE A 221 -21.01 -8.30 -2.30
N TRP A 222 -20.62 -7.80 -1.14
CA TRP A 222 -21.47 -7.00 -0.28
C TRP A 222 -20.97 -5.56 -0.27
N LEU A 223 -21.89 -4.65 -0.56
CA LEU A 223 -21.67 -3.21 -0.52
C LEU A 223 -22.51 -2.62 0.59
N ASN A 224 -21.88 -1.95 1.53
CA ASN A 224 -22.57 -1.26 2.61
C ASN A 224 -22.17 0.21 2.58
N ARG A 225 -23.16 1.08 2.77
CA ARG A 225 -22.97 2.51 3.02
C ARG A 225 -23.45 2.84 4.43
N SER A 226 -22.65 3.56 5.18
CA SER A 226 -22.98 4.02 6.53
C SER A 226 -22.56 5.48 6.73
N PRO A 227 -23.20 6.23 7.65
CA PRO A 227 -22.77 7.56 8.01
C PRO A 227 -21.35 7.55 8.62
N PRO A 228 -20.69 8.70 8.74
CA PRO A 228 -19.41 8.78 9.44
C PRO A 228 -19.55 8.42 10.93
N GLY A 229 -18.53 7.79 11.47
CA GLY A 229 -18.42 7.41 12.89
C GLY A 229 -18.25 5.90 13.11
N ASP A 230 -17.93 5.55 14.35
CA ASP A 230 -17.83 4.16 14.77
C ASP A 230 -19.18 3.65 15.28
N ARG A 231 -19.51 2.40 14.92
CA ARG A 231 -20.76 1.70 15.34
C ARG A 231 -22.06 2.35 14.87
N VAL A 232 -22.04 3.02 13.71
CA VAL A 232 -23.23 3.58 13.11
C VAL A 232 -23.98 2.55 12.25
N PRO A 233 -25.31 2.64 12.16
CA PRO A 233 -26.08 1.70 11.38
C PRO A 233 -25.78 1.84 9.88
N ILE A 234 -25.84 0.71 9.17
CA ILE A 234 -25.77 0.69 7.70
C ILE A 234 -27.04 1.35 7.16
N ILE A 235 -26.88 2.35 6.29
CA ILE A 235 -28.00 3.06 5.64
C ILE A 235 -28.49 2.26 4.43
N GLU A 236 -27.56 1.75 3.62
CA GLU A 236 -27.84 0.98 2.42
C GLU A 236 -26.97 -0.26 2.35
N ARG A 237 -27.54 -1.36 1.88
CA ARG A 237 -26.84 -2.62 1.67
C ARG A 237 -27.27 -3.24 0.34
N TYR A 238 -26.27 -3.60 -0.45
CA TYR A 238 -26.45 -4.30 -1.72
C TYR A 238 -25.60 -5.56 -1.75
N SER A 239 -26.04 -6.55 -2.50
CA SER A 239 -25.26 -7.77 -2.71
C SER A 239 -25.36 -8.23 -4.17
N TYR A 240 -24.26 -8.71 -4.70
CA TYR A 240 -24.12 -9.24 -6.06
C TYR A 240 -23.49 -10.62 -6.00
N GLU A 241 -24.08 -11.57 -6.73
CA GLU A 241 -23.40 -12.84 -6.98
C GLU A 241 -22.21 -12.60 -7.93
N LEU A 242 -21.01 -13.01 -7.58
CA LEU A 242 -19.87 -12.87 -8.48
C LEU A 242 -20.10 -13.59 -9.81
N ALA A 243 -20.78 -14.73 -9.78
CA ALA A 243 -21.12 -15.51 -10.97
C ALA A 243 -21.95 -14.74 -12.01
N ALA A 244 -22.73 -13.73 -11.55
CA ALA A 244 -23.54 -12.88 -12.42
C ALA A 244 -22.81 -11.64 -12.93
N CYS A 245 -21.59 -11.35 -12.44
CA CYS A 245 -20.81 -10.20 -12.86
C CYS A 245 -20.03 -10.49 -14.15
N GLU A 246 -19.80 -9.45 -14.94
CA GLU A 246 -18.89 -9.53 -16.07
C GLU A 246 -17.47 -9.80 -15.59
N LYS A 247 -16.82 -10.81 -16.18
CA LYS A 247 -15.51 -11.30 -15.76
C LYS A 247 -14.58 -11.55 -16.91
N THR A 248 -13.31 -11.26 -16.72
CA THR A 248 -12.23 -11.58 -17.66
C THR A 248 -11.30 -12.62 -17.03
N PRO A 249 -11.23 -13.87 -17.55
CA PRO A 249 -10.31 -14.87 -17.06
C PRO A 249 -8.87 -14.53 -17.49
N GLN A 250 -7.94 -14.62 -16.56
CA GLN A 250 -6.51 -14.46 -16.82
C GLN A 250 -5.69 -15.21 -15.76
N ASP A 251 -4.80 -16.13 -16.18
CA ASP A 251 -3.82 -16.83 -15.32
C ASP A 251 -4.42 -17.51 -14.07
N GLY A 252 -5.60 -18.15 -14.21
CA GLY A 252 -6.30 -18.82 -13.10
C GLY A 252 -7.05 -17.85 -12.17
N PHE A 253 -7.18 -16.59 -12.57
CA PHE A 253 -7.96 -15.58 -11.85
C PHE A 253 -9.07 -15.01 -12.72
N TYR A 254 -10.12 -14.54 -12.08
CA TYR A 254 -11.13 -13.68 -12.67
C TYR A 254 -10.91 -12.23 -12.26
N TYR A 255 -10.82 -11.36 -13.23
CA TYR A 255 -10.84 -9.90 -13.06
C TYR A 255 -12.26 -9.42 -13.30
N ILE A 256 -12.83 -8.75 -12.31
CA ILE A 256 -14.22 -8.32 -12.30
C ILE A 256 -14.27 -6.82 -12.12
N THR A 257 -15.10 -6.16 -12.93
CA THR A 257 -15.43 -4.76 -12.76
C THR A 257 -16.92 -4.64 -12.49
N LEU A 258 -17.26 -4.00 -11.38
CA LEU A 258 -18.64 -3.73 -10.98
C LEU A 258 -18.85 -2.22 -10.89
N PHE A 259 -19.91 -1.73 -11.52
CA PHE A 259 -20.42 -0.38 -11.32
C PHE A 259 -21.67 -0.46 -10.44
N HIS A 260 -21.74 0.45 -9.47
CA HIS A 260 -22.88 0.53 -8.57
C HIS A 260 -23.26 1.99 -8.31
N GLU A 261 -24.57 2.27 -8.40
CA GLU A 261 -25.14 3.59 -8.10
C GLU A 261 -25.92 3.49 -6.78
N PHE A 262 -25.55 4.32 -5.81
CA PHE A 262 -26.29 4.46 -4.55
C PHE A 262 -27.47 5.43 -4.74
N SER A 263 -28.48 5.35 -3.86
CA SER A 263 -29.62 6.28 -3.90
C SER A 263 -29.19 7.73 -3.63
N ALA A 264 -28.21 7.92 -2.74
CA ALA A 264 -27.54 9.20 -2.46
C ALA A 264 -26.20 8.93 -1.82
N ILE A 265 -25.19 9.73 -2.13
CA ILE A 265 -23.87 9.66 -1.51
C ILE A 265 -23.59 10.97 -0.80
N ASN A 266 -23.24 10.88 0.49
CA ASN A 266 -22.63 11.98 1.21
C ASN A 266 -21.10 11.78 1.21
N ILE A 267 -20.36 12.84 0.97
CA ILE A 267 -18.89 12.81 0.91
C ILE A 267 -18.24 12.22 2.18
N MET A 268 -18.92 12.32 3.32
CA MET A 268 -18.45 11.78 4.60
C MET A 268 -18.87 10.34 4.85
N ASP A 269 -19.70 9.75 3.99
CA ASP A 269 -20.16 8.37 4.17
C ASP A 269 -19.03 7.38 4.06
N LYS A 270 -19.09 6.35 4.89
CA LYS A 270 -18.19 5.21 4.89
C LYS A 270 -18.74 4.11 3.99
N LEU A 271 -17.93 3.69 3.02
CA LEU A 271 -18.20 2.52 2.21
C LEU A 271 -17.45 1.31 2.75
N SER A 272 -18.12 0.18 2.78
CA SER A 272 -17.53 -1.12 3.07
C SER A 272 -17.86 -2.08 1.93
N VAL A 273 -16.82 -2.62 1.31
CA VAL A 273 -16.92 -3.67 0.29
C VAL A 273 -16.36 -4.94 0.88
N ALA A 274 -17.10 -6.03 0.83
CA ALA A 274 -16.66 -7.33 1.33
C ALA A 274 -16.97 -8.43 0.31
N LEU A 275 -16.09 -9.39 0.17
CA LEU A 275 -16.32 -10.64 -0.53
C LEU A 275 -16.66 -11.71 0.50
N LEU A 276 -17.83 -12.29 0.37
CA LEU A 276 -18.35 -13.32 1.27
C LEU A 276 -18.63 -14.60 0.48
N ASN A 277 -17.87 -15.65 0.79
CA ASN A 277 -18.13 -16.99 0.26
C ASN A 277 -19.02 -17.77 1.20
N SER A 278 -20.02 -18.49 0.67
CA SER A 278 -21.00 -19.20 1.49
C SER A 278 -20.40 -20.36 2.31
N GLU A 279 -19.27 -20.89 1.88
CA GLU A 279 -18.56 -21.99 2.54
C GLU A 279 -17.44 -21.50 3.45
N LEU A 280 -16.69 -20.48 2.97
CA LEU A 280 -15.43 -20.03 3.61
C LEU A 280 -15.64 -18.78 4.48
N GLY A 281 -16.79 -18.11 4.39
CA GLY A 281 -17.06 -16.87 5.09
C GLY A 281 -16.47 -15.65 4.38
N GLN A 282 -15.97 -14.67 5.13
CA GLN A 282 -15.42 -13.46 4.58
C GLN A 282 -14.03 -13.69 3.98
N LEU A 283 -13.88 -13.53 2.67
CA LEU A 283 -12.59 -13.68 1.97
C LEU A 283 -11.73 -12.42 2.09
N THR A 284 -12.34 -11.27 1.92
CA THR A 284 -11.66 -9.96 2.02
C THR A 284 -12.65 -8.87 2.32
N LYS A 285 -12.18 -7.77 2.89
CA LYS A 285 -12.96 -6.57 3.16
C LYS A 285 -12.10 -5.33 2.96
N LYS A 286 -12.69 -4.30 2.36
CA LYS A 286 -12.07 -2.98 2.25
C LYS A 286 -13.08 -1.93 2.70
N GLU A 287 -12.65 -1.03 3.55
CA GLU A 287 -13.45 0.09 4.02
C GLU A 287 -12.76 1.39 3.65
N MET A 288 -13.53 2.38 3.23
CA MET A 288 -13.03 3.71 2.95
C MET A 288 -14.13 4.75 3.02
N THR A 289 -13.77 5.98 3.22
CA THR A 289 -14.66 7.13 3.14
C THR A 289 -14.74 7.63 1.72
N ILE A 290 -15.89 8.17 1.32
CA ILE A 290 -16.12 8.59 -0.06
C ILE A 290 -15.19 9.75 -0.44
N TYR A 291 -14.92 10.66 0.47
CA TYR A 291 -13.99 11.76 0.23
C TYR A 291 -12.54 11.31 0.01
N ASP A 292 -12.20 10.05 0.36
CA ASP A 292 -10.88 9.49 0.07
C ASP A 292 -10.68 9.12 -1.41
N PHE A 293 -11.76 8.94 -2.17
CA PHE A 293 -11.68 8.44 -3.55
C PHE A 293 -10.91 9.33 -4.52
N PRO A 294 -11.18 10.64 -4.58
CA PRO A 294 -10.38 11.51 -5.44
C PRO A 294 -9.00 11.82 -4.88
N LEU A 295 -8.70 11.35 -3.66
CA LEU A 295 -7.53 11.73 -2.88
C LEU A 295 -6.68 10.54 -2.47
N GLN A 296 -6.89 9.37 -3.07
CA GLN A 296 -6.17 8.14 -2.67
C GLN A 296 -4.64 8.33 -2.74
N ASP A 297 -4.17 9.14 -3.69
CA ASP A 297 -2.75 9.46 -3.87
C ASP A 297 -2.35 10.82 -3.29
N SER A 298 -3.30 11.59 -2.72
CA SER A 298 -3.03 12.89 -2.15
C SER A 298 -2.82 12.83 -0.63
N GLY A 299 -1.88 13.62 -0.13
CA GLY A 299 -1.47 13.64 1.26
C GLY A 299 -2.57 14.05 2.26
N PRO A 300 -2.31 13.89 3.57
CA PRO A 300 -3.27 14.21 4.65
C PRO A 300 -3.77 15.65 4.61
N PHE A 301 -3.01 16.52 4.01
CA PHE A 301 -3.30 17.94 3.84
C PHE A 301 -4.52 18.18 2.93
N THR A 302 -4.59 17.48 1.81
CA THR A 302 -5.69 17.60 0.84
C THR A 302 -6.99 17.06 1.42
N LYS A 303 -6.92 16.01 2.23
CA LYS A 303 -8.08 15.45 2.94
C LYS A 303 -8.66 16.48 3.92
N ALA A 304 -7.80 17.13 4.71
CA ALA A 304 -8.21 18.19 5.63
C ALA A 304 -8.81 19.40 4.90
N PHE A 305 -8.26 19.77 3.75
CA PHE A 305 -8.73 20.88 2.93
C PHE A 305 -10.17 20.67 2.44
N ASN A 306 -10.48 19.47 1.92
CA ASN A 306 -11.83 19.17 1.43
C ASN A 306 -12.87 19.04 2.55
N LEU A 307 -12.46 18.59 3.75
CA LEU A 307 -13.34 18.52 4.92
C LEU A 307 -13.96 19.85 5.34
N PHE A 308 -13.26 20.97 5.09
CA PHE A 308 -13.68 22.30 5.52
C PHE A 308 -14.28 23.14 4.39
N ASP A 309 -14.80 22.53 3.33
CA ASP A 309 -15.37 23.22 2.14
C ASP A 309 -14.38 24.23 1.48
N ALA A 310 -13.08 24.06 1.79
CA ALA A 310 -12.03 24.98 1.34
C ALA A 310 -11.80 24.90 -0.19
N GLY A 311 -12.27 23.84 -0.85
CA GLY A 311 -12.23 23.74 -2.31
C GLY A 311 -12.95 24.88 -3.01
N LYS A 312 -14.12 25.30 -2.54
CA LYS A 312 -14.82 26.48 -3.09
C LYS A 312 -14.05 27.76 -2.84
N LYS A 313 -13.51 27.93 -1.64
CA LYS A 313 -12.68 29.08 -1.29
C LYS A 313 -11.39 29.11 -2.11
N MET A 314 -10.79 27.95 -2.35
CA MET A 314 -9.62 27.82 -3.21
C MET A 314 -9.93 28.29 -4.63
N GLU A 315 -11.02 27.81 -5.24
CA GLU A 315 -11.41 28.23 -6.59
C GLU A 315 -11.73 29.75 -6.65
N GLU A 316 -12.38 30.29 -5.62
CA GLU A 316 -12.60 31.73 -5.50
C GLU A 316 -11.28 32.49 -5.51
N HIS A 317 -10.29 32.07 -4.72
CA HIS A 317 -8.98 32.72 -4.64
C HIS A 317 -8.12 32.50 -5.89
N LEU A 318 -8.28 31.36 -6.60
CA LEU A 318 -7.59 31.15 -7.87
C LEU A 318 -8.11 32.04 -8.99
N PHE A 319 -9.42 32.26 -9.04
CA PHE A 319 -10.06 32.98 -10.15
C PHE A 319 -10.37 34.45 -9.87
N ASN A 320 -10.62 34.78 -8.62
CA ASN A 320 -10.98 36.14 -8.19
C ASN A 320 -10.22 36.53 -6.90
N PRO A 321 -8.88 36.48 -6.89
CA PRO A 321 -8.10 36.82 -5.70
C PRO A 321 -8.24 38.31 -5.39
N LYS A 322 -8.40 38.66 -4.11
CA LYS A 322 -8.40 40.07 -3.67
C LYS A 322 -6.98 40.64 -3.70
N ASN A 323 -5.98 39.82 -3.59
CA ASN A 323 -4.57 40.17 -3.63
C ASN A 323 -3.71 38.96 -4.06
N SER A 324 -2.42 39.16 -4.29
CA SER A 324 -1.52 38.09 -4.71
C SER A 324 -1.37 36.97 -3.66
N LYS A 325 -1.52 37.30 -2.36
CA LYS A 325 -1.41 36.28 -1.28
C LYS A 325 -2.55 35.23 -1.33
N ASP A 326 -3.76 35.66 -1.70
CA ASP A 326 -4.89 34.75 -1.87
C ASP A 326 -4.59 33.78 -3.00
N LEU A 327 -4.00 34.25 -4.11
CA LEU A 327 -3.59 33.43 -5.23
C LEU A 327 -2.42 32.48 -4.87
N GLU A 328 -1.40 33.00 -4.16
CA GLU A 328 -0.28 32.18 -3.65
C GLU A 328 -0.78 31.01 -2.81
N GLU A 329 -1.64 31.29 -1.84
CA GLU A 329 -2.21 30.29 -0.96
C GLU A 329 -3.00 29.24 -1.76
N ALA A 330 -3.93 29.69 -2.59
CA ALA A 330 -4.79 28.79 -3.36
C ALA A 330 -4.01 27.96 -4.39
N PHE A 331 -2.98 28.53 -5.00
CA PHE A 331 -2.16 27.79 -5.96
C PHE A 331 -1.23 26.81 -5.29
N THR A 332 -0.69 27.12 -4.10
CA THR A 332 0.06 26.13 -3.28
C THR A 332 -0.83 24.91 -2.99
N TRP A 333 -2.08 25.14 -2.57
CA TRP A 333 -3.03 24.07 -2.35
C TRP A 333 -3.31 23.24 -3.61
N LEU A 334 -3.48 23.91 -4.77
CA LEU A 334 -3.70 23.20 -6.03
C LEU A 334 -2.52 22.30 -6.39
N LEU A 335 -1.29 22.76 -6.15
CA LEU A 335 -0.09 21.94 -6.40
C LEU A 335 -0.06 20.68 -5.52
N GLU A 336 -0.30 20.85 -4.23
CA GLU A 336 -0.39 19.70 -3.30
C GLU A 336 -1.50 18.71 -3.71
N MET A 337 -2.63 19.23 -4.19
CA MET A 337 -3.76 18.41 -4.65
C MET A 337 -3.45 17.58 -5.91
N ILE A 338 -2.51 18.01 -6.73
CA ILE A 338 -2.06 17.27 -7.92
C ILE A 338 -0.70 16.58 -7.72
N ASN A 339 -0.37 16.26 -6.47
CA ASN A 339 0.84 15.53 -6.06
C ASN A 339 2.17 16.23 -6.41
N ILE A 340 2.18 17.56 -6.34
CA ILE A 340 3.39 18.36 -6.44
C ILE A 340 3.68 18.94 -5.06
N THR A 341 4.78 18.54 -4.44
CA THR A 341 5.20 19.10 -3.15
C THR A 341 5.53 20.57 -3.30
N ALA A 342 4.82 21.43 -2.56
CA ALA A 342 4.96 22.87 -2.65
C ALA A 342 5.20 23.51 -1.28
N ILE A 343 6.13 24.45 -1.21
CA ILE A 343 6.44 25.24 -0.02
C ILE A 343 6.17 26.70 -0.33
N ARG A 344 5.26 27.31 0.42
CA ARG A 344 5.02 28.73 0.34
C ARG A 344 6.14 29.49 1.03
N LEU A 345 6.80 30.38 0.30
CA LEU A 345 7.86 31.22 0.82
C LEU A 345 7.25 32.54 1.33
N GLY A 346 7.30 32.77 2.65
CA GLY A 346 6.84 34.02 3.25
C GLY A 346 7.78 35.19 2.92
N LYS A 347 7.25 36.44 3.02
CA LYS A 347 8.08 37.62 2.86
C LYS A 347 9.24 37.74 3.85
N ASP A 348 9.10 37.14 5.03
CA ASP A 348 10.08 37.19 6.10
C ASP A 348 11.16 36.10 5.97
N GLU A 349 10.95 35.11 5.08
CA GLU A 349 11.87 33.99 4.82
C GLU A 349 12.85 34.27 3.66
N ALA A 350 12.87 35.52 3.17
CA ALA A 350 13.84 35.94 2.15
C ALA A 350 15.26 35.73 2.68
N ILE A 351 16.00 34.79 2.08
CA ILE A 351 17.44 34.60 2.36
C ILE A 351 18.15 35.88 1.92
N ARG A 352 18.64 36.65 2.87
CA ARG A 352 19.48 37.82 2.62
C ARG A 352 20.92 37.37 2.56
N GLU A 353 21.50 37.28 1.38
CA GLU A 353 22.95 37.26 1.23
C GLU A 353 23.44 38.68 0.96
N GLU A 354 24.37 39.16 1.80
CA GLU A 354 25.17 40.35 1.66
C GLU A 354 24.58 41.42 0.71
N GLU A 355 23.62 42.19 1.20
CA GLU A 355 23.05 43.41 0.59
C GLU A 355 22.11 43.27 -0.62
N LYS A 356 21.82 42.06 -1.15
CA LYS A 356 20.82 41.91 -2.22
C LYS A 356 19.79 40.86 -1.90
N MET A 357 18.54 41.28 -1.85
CA MET A 357 17.37 40.39 -1.69
C MET A 357 17.17 39.58 -2.98
N VAL A 358 17.79 38.39 -3.07
CA VAL A 358 17.79 37.59 -4.30
C VAL A 358 16.62 36.60 -4.34
N ILE A 359 16.14 36.11 -3.20
CA ILE A 359 15.08 35.10 -3.10
C ILE A 359 13.70 35.70 -2.75
N GLY A 360 13.61 36.99 -2.53
CA GLY A 360 12.32 37.69 -2.29
C GLY A 360 11.42 37.84 -3.52
N ALA A 361 11.74 37.16 -4.62
CA ALA A 361 10.97 37.22 -5.87
C ALA A 361 10.11 35.97 -6.12
N ALA A 362 10.33 34.89 -5.41
CA ALA A 362 9.52 33.68 -5.53
C ALA A 362 8.55 33.56 -4.35
N ASP A 363 7.30 33.26 -4.65
CA ASP A 363 6.25 33.09 -3.65
C ASP A 363 6.15 31.60 -3.22
N ILE A 364 6.44 30.67 -4.16
CA ILE A 364 6.33 29.24 -3.96
C ILE A 364 7.56 28.52 -4.53
N LEU A 365 8.09 27.56 -3.79
CA LEU A 365 9.03 26.57 -4.27
C LEU A 365 8.32 25.23 -4.40
N ALA A 366 8.35 24.62 -5.58
CA ALA A 366 7.71 23.32 -5.81
C ALA A 366 8.72 22.29 -6.31
N ILE A 367 8.53 21.03 -5.90
CA ILE A 367 9.34 19.89 -6.31
C ILE A 367 8.41 18.83 -6.91
N TYR A 368 8.74 18.39 -8.10
CA TYR A 368 8.01 17.36 -8.82
C TYR A 368 8.97 16.25 -9.26
N SER A 369 8.66 15.02 -8.90
CA SER A 369 9.44 13.84 -9.28
C SER A 369 8.77 13.09 -10.43
N GLU A 370 9.47 12.93 -11.55
CA GLU A 370 9.00 12.21 -12.73
C GLU A 370 10.09 11.26 -13.24
N SER A 371 9.78 9.98 -13.34
CA SER A 371 10.65 8.97 -13.98
C SER A 371 12.11 9.01 -13.50
N ASN A 372 12.33 9.10 -12.20
CA ASN A 372 13.64 9.20 -11.53
C ASN A 372 14.40 10.53 -11.72
N ALA A 373 13.72 11.59 -12.12
CA ALA A 373 14.29 12.92 -12.18
C ALA A 373 13.43 13.92 -11.41
N ASP A 374 14.01 14.53 -10.37
CA ASP A 374 13.35 15.62 -9.66
C ASP A 374 13.42 16.90 -10.50
N ARG A 375 12.37 17.70 -10.47
CA ARG A 375 12.31 19.01 -11.09
C ARG A 375 11.98 20.05 -10.03
N ILE A 376 12.78 21.07 -9.94
CA ILE A 376 12.53 22.18 -9.02
C ILE A 376 11.92 23.34 -9.82
N ILE A 377 10.85 23.90 -9.30
CA ILE A 377 10.08 24.97 -9.91
C ILE A 377 10.02 26.14 -8.93
N VAL A 378 10.37 27.34 -9.39
CA VAL A 378 10.19 28.58 -8.64
C VAL A 378 9.02 29.33 -9.23
N ILE A 379 8.07 29.72 -8.37
CA ILE A 379 6.79 30.30 -8.80
C ILE A 379 6.61 31.67 -8.15
N ASP A 380 6.23 32.68 -8.97
CA ASP A 380 5.78 33.96 -8.52
C ASP A 380 4.29 34.13 -8.89
N CYS A 381 3.47 34.55 -7.96
CA CYS A 381 2.04 34.71 -8.11
C CYS A 381 1.64 36.17 -8.26
N THR A 382 0.73 36.48 -9.18
CA THR A 382 0.23 37.83 -9.38
C THR A 382 -1.26 37.87 -9.72
N ALA A 383 -2.02 38.72 -9.05
CA ALA A 383 -3.43 38.91 -9.35
C ALA A 383 -3.64 39.81 -10.63
N SER A 384 -2.58 40.44 -11.16
CA SER A 384 -2.59 41.21 -12.37
C SER A 384 -1.86 40.54 -13.53
N VAL A 385 -2.00 41.07 -14.72
CA VAL A 385 -1.20 40.67 -15.89
C VAL A 385 0.29 40.91 -15.57
N PRO A 386 1.17 39.89 -15.66
CA PRO A 386 2.60 40.08 -15.42
C PRO A 386 3.23 40.95 -16.51
N ASP A 387 4.15 41.79 -16.11
CA ASP A 387 4.96 42.63 -16.99
C ASP A 387 6.36 42.07 -17.24
N GLY A 388 7.12 42.68 -18.14
CA GLY A 388 8.49 42.26 -18.46
C GLY A 388 9.43 42.27 -17.24
N ASN A 389 9.27 43.22 -16.32
CA ASN A 389 10.08 43.28 -15.10
C ASN A 389 9.86 42.06 -14.20
N LYS A 390 8.61 41.58 -14.11
CA LYS A 390 8.29 40.38 -13.36
C LYS A 390 8.89 39.13 -14.01
N ILE A 391 8.82 39.03 -15.33
CA ILE A 391 9.41 37.94 -16.12
C ILE A 391 10.93 37.88 -15.89
N ASP A 392 11.62 38.99 -16.02
CA ASP A 392 13.07 39.08 -15.80
C ASP A 392 13.44 38.75 -14.35
N LYS A 393 12.66 39.19 -13.38
CA LYS A 393 12.91 38.96 -11.96
C LYS A 393 12.84 37.49 -11.60
N ILE A 394 11.78 36.77 -12.00
CA ILE A 394 11.66 35.35 -11.69
C ILE A 394 12.71 34.50 -12.42
N LYS A 395 13.06 34.87 -13.66
CA LYS A 395 14.16 34.23 -14.39
C LYS A 395 15.48 34.38 -13.66
N ASN A 396 15.85 35.60 -13.26
CA ASN A 396 17.08 35.87 -12.52
C ASN A 396 17.12 35.09 -11.20
N THR A 397 16.00 34.97 -10.51
CA THR A 397 15.88 34.16 -9.28
C THR A 397 16.13 32.69 -9.58
N ALA A 398 15.53 32.13 -10.62
CA ALA A 398 15.76 30.72 -11.02
C ALA A 398 17.20 30.46 -11.42
N ASP A 399 17.83 31.37 -12.20
CA ASP A 399 19.22 31.28 -12.61
C ASP A 399 20.18 31.33 -11.42
N TYR A 400 19.87 32.19 -10.42
CA TYR A 400 20.65 32.28 -9.20
C TYR A 400 20.59 30.98 -8.37
N ILE A 401 19.39 30.48 -8.11
CA ILE A 401 19.20 29.24 -7.35
C ILE A 401 19.83 28.06 -8.10
N SER A 402 19.65 27.97 -9.42
CA SER A 402 20.22 26.91 -10.26
C SER A 402 21.76 26.84 -10.13
N ARG A 403 22.42 28.00 -10.12
CA ARG A 403 23.88 28.08 -9.93
C ARG A 403 24.33 27.65 -8.54
N LYS A 404 23.54 27.95 -7.49
CA LYS A 404 23.86 27.59 -6.10
C LYS A 404 23.75 26.09 -5.82
N ILE A 405 22.72 25.44 -6.35
CA ILE A 405 22.47 24.00 -6.10
C ILE A 405 22.96 23.10 -7.23
N SER A 406 23.52 23.68 -8.32
CA SER A 406 23.92 22.93 -9.53
C SER A 406 22.82 22.05 -10.11
N TYR A 407 21.58 22.52 -10.08
CA TYR A 407 20.38 21.82 -10.53
C TYR A 407 19.51 22.73 -11.42
N PRO A 408 18.91 22.21 -12.52
CA PRO A 408 18.07 23.03 -13.38
C PRO A 408 16.78 23.41 -12.66
N ILE A 409 16.45 24.71 -12.71
CA ILE A 409 15.25 25.28 -12.10
C ILE A 409 14.36 25.87 -13.16
N LYS A 410 13.07 25.60 -13.07
CA LYS A 410 12.06 26.12 -13.98
C LYS A 410 11.39 27.36 -13.36
N PRO A 411 11.50 28.54 -13.99
CA PRO A 411 10.75 29.71 -13.56
C PRO A 411 9.32 29.68 -14.08
N VAL A 412 8.37 29.96 -13.19
CA VAL A 412 6.94 29.99 -13.50
C VAL A 412 6.31 31.24 -12.91
N ILE A 413 5.42 31.91 -13.66
CA ILE A 413 4.54 32.95 -13.14
C ILE A 413 3.10 32.44 -13.23
N VAL A 414 2.35 32.61 -12.14
CA VAL A 414 0.93 32.27 -12.06
C VAL A 414 0.10 33.54 -11.97
N THR A 415 -0.93 33.63 -12.80
CA THR A 415 -1.85 34.78 -12.76
C THR A 415 -3.30 34.33 -12.91
N SER A 416 -4.21 35.04 -12.20
CA SER A 416 -5.67 34.84 -12.33
C SER A 416 -6.26 35.47 -13.59
N GLN A 417 -5.44 36.17 -14.40
CA GLN A 417 -5.87 36.83 -15.61
C GLN A 417 -5.62 35.98 -16.86
N ASN A 418 -6.36 36.24 -17.95
CA ASN A 418 -6.06 35.65 -19.25
C ASN A 418 -4.99 36.49 -19.96
N THR A 419 -3.91 35.88 -20.45
CA THR A 419 -2.71 36.61 -20.89
C THR A 419 -2.04 36.04 -22.13
N SER A 420 -2.74 35.91 -23.25
CA SER A 420 -2.19 35.30 -24.47
C SER A 420 -0.88 35.97 -24.96
N LEU A 421 -0.83 37.28 -25.00
CA LEU A 421 0.35 38.03 -25.44
C LEU A 421 1.55 37.90 -24.49
N THR A 422 1.29 37.85 -23.18
CA THR A 422 2.33 37.74 -22.16
C THR A 422 2.91 36.31 -22.10
N LYS A 423 2.14 35.30 -22.48
CA LYS A 423 2.65 33.91 -22.62
C LYS A 423 3.74 33.82 -23.68
N ASP A 424 3.57 34.50 -24.82
CA ASP A 424 4.58 34.52 -25.88
C ASP A 424 5.85 35.24 -25.44
N GLU A 425 5.72 36.29 -24.67
CA GLU A 425 6.86 36.99 -24.07
C GLU A 425 7.58 36.14 -23.05
N GLY A 426 6.85 35.55 -22.09
CA GLY A 426 7.42 34.59 -21.13
C GLY A 426 8.18 33.48 -21.81
N LYS A 427 7.64 32.88 -22.86
CA LYS A 427 8.29 31.82 -23.64
C LYS A 427 9.61 32.27 -24.25
N LYS A 428 9.73 33.49 -24.78
CA LYS A 428 10.97 34.07 -25.31
C LYS A 428 12.06 34.17 -24.23
N HIS A 429 11.68 34.39 -22.99
CA HIS A 429 12.59 34.51 -21.84
C HIS A 429 12.78 33.18 -21.08
N GLY A 430 12.18 32.06 -21.53
CA GLY A 430 12.25 30.75 -20.86
C GLY A 430 11.46 30.68 -19.55
N VAL A 431 10.46 31.56 -19.38
CA VAL A 431 9.55 31.64 -18.23
C VAL A 431 8.19 31.06 -18.63
N LYS A 432 7.68 30.09 -17.91
CA LYS A 432 6.32 29.57 -18.11
C LYS A 432 5.31 30.49 -17.43
N ILE A 433 4.27 30.90 -18.16
CA ILE A 433 3.14 31.62 -17.58
C ILE A 433 1.93 30.69 -17.54
N ILE A 434 1.42 30.46 -16.34
CA ILE A 434 0.17 29.77 -16.04
C ILE A 434 -0.90 30.84 -15.85
N ASP A 435 -1.80 30.95 -16.78
CA ASP A 435 -2.89 31.90 -16.73
C ASP A 435 -4.21 31.26 -16.27
N ARG A 436 -5.27 32.05 -16.19
CA ARG A 436 -6.60 31.57 -15.77
C ARG A 436 -7.05 30.32 -16.55
N ALA A 437 -6.86 30.30 -17.86
CA ALA A 437 -7.30 29.17 -18.69
C ALA A 437 -6.50 27.88 -18.37
N ASP A 438 -5.21 27.99 -18.03
CA ASP A 438 -4.40 26.86 -17.60
C ASP A 438 -4.81 26.36 -16.21
N ILE A 439 -5.11 27.28 -15.28
CA ILE A 439 -5.65 26.93 -13.95
C ILE A 439 -6.99 26.18 -14.09
N GLU A 440 -7.89 26.65 -14.96
CA GLU A 440 -9.17 25.98 -15.24
C GLU A 440 -8.96 24.54 -15.76
N LYS A 441 -7.96 24.34 -16.64
CA LYS A 441 -7.59 23.01 -17.11
C LYS A 441 -7.05 22.11 -15.98
N MET A 442 -6.15 22.65 -15.14
CA MET A 442 -5.59 21.90 -14.00
C MET A 442 -6.69 21.44 -13.05
N ILE A 443 -7.62 22.32 -12.69
CA ILE A 443 -8.77 21.98 -11.84
C ILE A 443 -9.69 20.98 -12.55
N GLY A 444 -9.93 21.16 -13.86
CA GLY A 444 -10.76 20.24 -14.65
C GLY A 444 -10.18 18.83 -14.71
N PHE A 445 -8.87 18.68 -14.80
CA PHE A 445 -8.20 17.38 -14.73
C PHE A 445 -8.25 16.81 -13.31
N TYR A 446 -7.94 17.61 -12.30
CA TYR A 446 -8.02 17.20 -10.90
C TYR A 446 -9.42 16.66 -10.53
N LYS A 447 -10.48 17.42 -10.86
CA LYS A 447 -11.87 17.01 -10.60
C LYS A 447 -12.26 15.68 -11.27
N LYS A 448 -11.53 15.27 -12.31
CA LYS A 448 -11.71 13.98 -13.01
C LYS A 448 -10.80 12.88 -12.48
N GLY A 449 -10.00 13.14 -11.43
CA GLY A 449 -8.99 12.20 -10.92
C GLY A 449 -7.81 11.98 -11.89
N HIS A 450 -7.46 12.98 -12.69
CA HIS A 450 -6.37 12.96 -13.66
C HIS A 450 -5.20 13.85 -13.19
N ASP A 451 -4.53 13.48 -12.11
CA ASP A 451 -3.45 14.28 -11.51
C ASP A 451 -2.25 14.45 -12.45
N HIS A 452 -1.87 13.39 -13.15
CA HIS A 452 -0.74 13.47 -14.09
C HIS A 452 -0.98 14.45 -15.25
N PRO A 453 -2.11 14.45 -15.99
CA PRO A 453 -2.41 15.51 -16.94
C PRO A 453 -2.47 16.91 -16.32
N ALA A 454 -2.93 17.05 -15.08
CA ALA A 454 -2.94 18.33 -14.38
C ALA A 454 -1.51 18.86 -14.13
N SER A 455 -0.60 18.01 -13.68
CA SER A 455 0.81 18.37 -13.50
C SER A 455 1.51 18.70 -14.82
N GLN A 456 1.15 18.03 -15.93
CA GLN A 456 1.71 18.31 -17.25
C GLN A 456 1.37 19.75 -17.76
N VAL A 457 0.23 20.32 -17.36
CA VAL A 457 -0.07 21.72 -17.67
C VAL A 457 1.00 22.67 -17.10
N LEU A 458 1.48 22.37 -15.87
CA LEU A 458 2.57 23.11 -15.24
C LEU A 458 3.93 22.82 -15.89
N LEU A 459 4.18 21.56 -16.26
CA LEU A 459 5.49 21.08 -16.70
C LEU A 459 5.76 21.24 -18.19
N SER A 460 4.72 21.27 -19.03
CA SER A 460 4.87 21.48 -20.48
C SER A 460 5.41 22.88 -20.79
N ILE A 461 6.53 22.95 -21.45
CA ILE A 461 7.07 24.18 -22.03
C ILE A 461 6.84 24.13 -23.53
#